data_fcf9869652f96a4c4c4df116380bf064
#
_entry.id   fcf9869652f96a4c4c4df116380bf064
#
_cell.length_a   1.000
_cell.length_b   1.000
_cell.length_c   1.000
_cell.angle_alpha   90.00
_cell.angle_beta   90.00
_cell.angle_gamma   90.00
#
_symmetry.space_group_name_H-M   'P 1'
#
loop_
_entity.id
_entity.type
_entity.pdbx_description
1 polymer ?
#
loop_
_entity_poly.entity_id
_entity_poly.type
_entity_poly.pdbx_seq_one_letter_code
_entity_poly.pdbx_strand_id
1 'polypeptide(L)'
;MSMNNGTILIIEDDADIREAVRILLGNEKYTIIEAENGIRGLELMKESIDLVILDIMMPGMSGLRTCEEIRKKSNVPVLFLTAKAKESDKLIGFMAGGDDYLTK
;
A
#
# COMPACT_ATOMS: atom_id res chain seq x y z
N MET A 1 19.55 -16.58 -11.39
CA MET A 1 19.22 -15.20 -11.73
C MET A 1 17.76 -14.88 -11.36
N SER A 2 17.58 -13.75 -10.73
CA SER A 2 16.23 -13.37 -10.30
C SER A 2 15.39 -12.88 -11.48
N MET A 3 14.14 -13.33 -11.54
CA MET A 3 13.16 -12.84 -12.51
C MET A 3 12.21 -11.82 -11.85
N ASN A 4 12.54 -11.41 -10.63
CA ASN A 4 11.70 -10.52 -9.85
C ASN A 4 11.80 -9.07 -10.35
N ASN A 5 10.65 -8.45 -10.66
CA ASN A 5 10.59 -7.05 -11.10
C ASN A 5 10.52 -6.08 -9.92
N GLY A 6 10.44 -6.57 -8.72
CA GLY A 6 10.40 -5.75 -7.51
C GLY A 6 9.54 -6.38 -6.43
N THR A 7 9.57 -5.78 -5.25
CA THR A 7 8.82 -6.24 -4.09
C THR A 7 7.76 -5.21 -3.73
N ILE A 8 6.51 -5.66 -3.63
CA ILE A 8 5.37 -4.81 -3.33
C ILE A 8 4.73 -5.25 -2.03
N LEU A 9 4.56 -4.31 -1.12
CA LEU A 9 3.83 -4.53 0.13
C LEU A 9 2.41 -4.02 -0.04
N ILE A 10 1.42 -4.90 0.16
CA ILE A 10 0.00 -4.55 0.08
C ILE A 10 -0.56 -4.53 1.49
N ILE A 11 -1.08 -3.39 1.90
CA ILE A 11 -1.71 -3.20 3.22
C ILE A 11 -3.18 -2.93 3.00
N GLU A 12 -4.01 -3.93 3.23
CA GLU A 12 -5.45 -3.89 2.97
C GLU A 12 -6.16 -4.88 3.89
N ASP A 13 -7.19 -4.43 4.58
CA ASP A 13 -7.92 -5.30 5.53
C ASP A 13 -8.83 -6.31 4.84
N ASP A 14 -9.29 -6.02 3.63
CA ASP A 14 -10.17 -6.93 2.89
C ASP A 14 -9.34 -7.98 2.14
N ALA A 15 -9.48 -9.24 2.55
CA ALA A 15 -8.72 -10.33 1.95
C ALA A 15 -9.00 -10.52 0.47
N ASP A 16 -10.24 -10.27 0.03
CA ASP A 16 -10.61 -10.43 -1.37
C ASP A 16 -9.94 -9.37 -2.24
N ILE A 17 -9.84 -8.15 -1.72
CA ILE A 17 -9.16 -7.07 -2.45
C ILE A 17 -7.66 -7.35 -2.51
N ARG A 18 -7.05 -7.81 -1.41
CA ARG A 18 -5.64 -8.20 -1.41
C ARG A 18 -5.38 -9.28 -2.46
N GLU A 19 -6.25 -10.29 -2.52
CA GLU A 19 -6.10 -11.36 -3.49
C GLU A 19 -6.21 -10.86 -4.91
N ALA A 20 -7.19 -9.98 -5.19
CA ALA A 20 -7.37 -9.42 -6.52
C ALA A 20 -6.14 -8.65 -6.97
N VAL A 21 -5.58 -7.81 -6.10
CA VAL A 21 -4.38 -7.05 -6.41
C VAL A 21 -3.20 -7.98 -6.63
N ARG A 22 -3.06 -9.00 -5.78
CA ARG A 22 -1.99 -9.97 -5.90
C ARG A 22 -2.05 -10.71 -7.25
N ILE A 23 -3.25 -11.10 -7.67
CA ILE A 23 -3.43 -11.79 -8.94
C ILE A 23 -3.05 -10.89 -10.11
N LEU A 24 -3.51 -9.63 -10.09
CA LEU A 24 -3.19 -8.69 -11.15
C LEU A 24 -1.69 -8.45 -11.28
N LEU A 25 -1.00 -8.33 -10.16
CA LEU A 25 0.44 -8.04 -10.16
C LEU A 25 1.29 -9.28 -10.29
N GLY A 26 0.76 -10.44 -9.94
CA GLY A 26 1.51 -11.68 -10.00
C GLY A 26 1.99 -12.06 -11.39
N ASN A 27 1.22 -11.66 -12.41
CA ASN A 27 1.60 -11.92 -13.80
C ASN A 27 2.82 -11.12 -14.24
N GLU A 28 3.18 -10.08 -13.48
CA GLU A 28 4.31 -9.21 -13.80
C GLU A 28 5.57 -9.59 -13.02
N LYS A 29 5.54 -10.73 -12.35
CA LYS A 29 6.69 -11.29 -11.61
C LYS A 29 7.17 -10.40 -10.47
N TYR A 30 6.23 -9.75 -9.77
CA TYR A 30 6.56 -9.06 -8.53
C TYR A 30 6.52 -10.02 -7.35
N THR A 31 7.35 -9.76 -6.37
CA THR A 31 7.22 -10.43 -5.06
C THR A 31 6.19 -9.64 -4.26
N ILE A 32 5.14 -10.31 -3.82
CA ILE A 32 4.04 -9.68 -3.10
C ILE A 32 4.08 -10.07 -1.64
N ILE A 33 4.07 -9.06 -0.77
CA ILE A 33 3.97 -9.25 0.68
C ILE A 33 2.64 -8.62 1.09
N GLU A 34 1.84 -9.33 1.88
CA GLU A 34 0.51 -8.86 2.27
C GLU A 34 0.44 -8.59 3.76
N ALA A 35 -0.24 -7.50 4.12
CA ALA A 35 -0.53 -7.15 5.51
C ALA A 35 -2.02 -6.82 5.61
N GLU A 36 -2.67 -7.32 6.66
CA GLU A 36 -4.10 -7.13 6.86
C GLU A 36 -4.44 -5.84 7.61
N ASN A 37 -3.44 -5.12 8.10
CA ASN A 37 -3.65 -3.84 8.78
C ASN A 37 -2.36 -3.02 8.77
N GLY A 38 -2.47 -1.77 9.23
CA GLY A 38 -1.34 -0.85 9.21
C GLY A 38 -0.20 -1.27 10.12
N ILE A 39 -0.53 -1.80 11.30
CA ILE A 39 0.50 -2.23 12.26
C ILE A 39 1.34 -3.35 11.65
N ARG A 40 0.66 -4.34 11.06
CA ARG A 40 1.37 -5.44 10.40
C ARG A 40 2.19 -4.94 9.22
N GLY A 41 1.64 -3.98 8.47
CA GLY A 41 2.36 -3.38 7.36
C GLY A 41 3.65 -2.73 7.82
N LEU A 42 3.62 -1.99 8.92
CA LEU A 42 4.81 -1.35 9.46
C LEU A 42 5.85 -2.38 9.93
N GLU A 43 5.39 -3.50 10.50
CA GLU A 43 6.28 -4.58 10.89
C GLU A 43 6.99 -5.20 9.70
N LEU A 44 6.33 -5.25 8.56
CA LEU A 44 6.85 -5.88 7.34
C LEU A 44 7.69 -4.91 6.48
N MET A 45 7.68 -3.62 6.81
CA MET A 45 8.47 -2.64 6.05
C MET A 45 9.96 -2.91 6.19
N LYS A 46 10.65 -2.87 5.06
CA LYS A 46 12.10 -3.01 4.99
C LYS A 46 12.60 -2.36 3.72
N GLU A 47 13.91 -2.16 3.62
CA GLU A 47 14.52 -1.46 2.50
C GLU A 47 14.29 -2.13 1.15
N SER A 48 14.05 -3.43 1.15
CA SER A 48 13.82 -4.17 -0.10
C SER A 48 12.43 -3.94 -0.70
N ILE A 49 11.53 -3.26 0.01
CA ILE A 49 10.21 -2.93 -0.50
C ILE A 49 10.33 -1.80 -1.52
N ASP A 50 9.83 -2.03 -2.74
CA ASP A 50 9.93 -1.07 -3.83
C ASP A 50 8.68 -0.23 -4.01
N LEU A 51 7.54 -0.71 -3.52
CA LEU A 51 6.26 -0.02 -3.63
C LEU A 51 5.35 -0.49 -2.51
N VAL A 52 4.59 0.43 -1.93
CA VAL A 52 3.55 0.11 -0.96
C VAL A 52 2.19 0.45 -1.57
N ILE A 53 1.27 -0.51 -1.55
CA ILE A 53 -0.13 -0.28 -1.94
C ILE A 53 -0.91 -0.31 -0.63
N LEU A 54 -1.61 0.76 -0.33
CA LEU A 54 -2.13 1.02 1.02
C LEU A 54 -3.57 1.49 0.98
N ASP A 55 -4.45 0.77 1.66
CA ASP A 55 -5.85 1.16 1.78
C ASP A 55 -5.98 2.35 2.73
N ILE A 56 -6.73 3.38 2.32
CA ILE A 56 -6.96 4.54 3.16
C ILE A 56 -7.89 4.21 4.32
N MET A 57 -8.96 3.48 4.02
CA MET A 57 -10.03 3.21 4.98
C MET A 57 -9.87 1.84 5.61
N MET A 58 -9.13 1.77 6.70
CA MET A 58 -8.95 0.53 7.46
C MET A 58 -9.36 0.73 8.92
N PRO A 59 -9.91 -0.31 9.56
CA PRO A 59 -10.18 -0.23 11.00
C PRO A 59 -8.85 -0.17 11.79
N GLY A 60 -8.87 0.47 12.93
CA GLY A 60 -7.68 0.66 13.73
C GLY A 60 -6.81 1.77 13.16
N MET A 61 -5.57 1.46 12.80
CA MET A 61 -4.68 2.45 12.21
C MET A 61 -5.10 2.69 10.76
N SER A 62 -5.47 3.93 10.42
CA SER A 62 -5.88 4.28 9.07
C SER A 62 -4.70 4.22 8.10
N GLY A 63 -5.02 4.16 6.79
CA GLY A 63 -3.99 4.19 5.77
C GLY A 63 -3.18 5.48 5.79
N LEU A 64 -3.85 6.60 6.09
CA LEU A 64 -3.15 7.89 6.18
C LEU A 64 -2.11 7.89 7.30
N ARG A 65 -2.50 7.37 8.47
CA ARG A 65 -1.58 7.27 9.60
C ARG A 65 -0.45 6.29 9.30
N THR A 66 -0.78 5.17 8.66
CA THR A 66 0.23 4.19 8.26
C THR A 66 1.26 4.84 7.33
N CYS A 67 0.79 5.62 6.36
CA CYS A 67 1.69 6.32 5.43
C CYS A 67 2.61 7.29 6.16
N GLU A 68 2.07 8.04 7.13
CA GLU A 68 2.89 8.95 7.93
C GLU A 68 4.02 8.20 8.65
N GLU A 69 3.70 7.04 9.22
CA GLU A 69 4.70 6.23 9.92
C GLU A 69 5.73 5.65 8.95
N ILE A 70 5.30 5.25 7.76
CA ILE A 70 6.23 4.77 6.71
C ILE A 70 7.20 5.89 6.34
N ARG A 71 6.70 7.11 6.16
CA ARG A 71 7.52 8.26 5.74
C ARG A 71 8.59 8.65 6.75
N LYS A 72 8.42 8.29 8.01
CA LYS A 72 9.46 8.51 9.01
C LYS A 72 10.70 7.65 8.78
N LYS A 73 10.55 6.57 8.03
CA LYS A 73 11.61 5.57 7.83
C LYS A 73 12.02 5.39 6.38
N SER A 74 11.19 5.79 5.43
CA SER A 74 11.41 5.44 4.03
C SER A 74 10.77 6.44 3.08
N ASN A 75 11.39 6.60 1.91
CA ASN A 75 10.82 7.39 0.82
C ASN A 75 10.19 6.49 -0.24
N VAL A 76 9.88 5.24 0.11
CA VAL A 76 9.28 4.30 -0.82
C VAL A 76 7.99 4.88 -1.41
N PRO A 77 7.74 4.71 -2.72
CA PRO A 77 6.47 5.17 -3.31
C PRO A 77 5.28 4.49 -2.65
N VAL A 78 4.24 5.26 -2.36
CA VAL A 78 3.01 4.76 -1.76
C VAL A 78 1.85 5.08 -2.69
N LEU A 79 1.11 4.04 -3.07
CA LEU A 79 -0.06 4.15 -3.91
C LEU A 79 -1.27 3.82 -3.05
N PHE A 80 -2.17 4.80 -2.88
CA PHE A 80 -3.36 4.58 -2.07
C PHE A 80 -4.45 3.87 -2.84
N LEU A 81 -5.11 2.91 -2.18
CA LEU A 81 -6.37 2.34 -2.65
C LEU A 81 -7.49 3.05 -1.93
N THR A 82 -8.53 3.41 -2.64
CA THR A 82 -9.69 4.04 -2.02
C THR A 82 -10.96 3.63 -2.74
N ALA A 83 -12.03 3.47 -1.97
CA ALA A 83 -13.36 3.20 -2.51
C ALA A 83 -14.01 4.49 -3.01
N LYS A 84 -13.41 5.64 -2.72
CA LYS A 84 -13.97 6.94 -3.08
C LYS A 84 -12.98 7.74 -3.91
N ALA A 85 -13.40 8.15 -5.09
CA ALA A 85 -12.60 8.96 -5.99
C ALA A 85 -12.93 10.45 -5.83
N LYS A 86 -13.13 10.93 -4.61
CA LYS A 86 -13.45 12.32 -4.34
C LYS A 86 -12.17 13.15 -4.23
N GLU A 87 -12.23 14.39 -4.67
CA GLU A 87 -11.09 15.30 -4.59
C GLU A 87 -10.56 15.46 -3.16
N SER A 88 -11.46 15.51 -2.18
CA SER A 88 -11.05 15.64 -0.78
C SER A 88 -10.22 14.45 -0.31
N ASP A 89 -10.60 13.24 -0.73
CA ASP A 89 -9.86 12.03 -0.34
C ASP A 89 -8.48 12.03 -0.98
N LYS A 90 -8.40 12.44 -2.24
CA LYS A 90 -7.14 12.56 -2.96
C LYS A 90 -6.20 13.55 -2.29
N LEU A 91 -6.74 14.71 -1.92
CA LEU A 91 -5.95 15.76 -1.27
C LEU A 91 -5.40 15.27 0.07
N ILE A 92 -6.24 14.60 0.86
CA ILE A 92 -5.82 14.05 2.15
C ILE A 92 -4.70 13.03 1.95
N GLY A 93 -4.82 12.18 0.93
CA GLY A 93 -3.78 11.21 0.60
C GLY A 93 -2.44 11.87 0.32
N PHE A 94 -2.43 12.93 -0.48
CA PHE A 94 -1.21 13.65 -0.78
C PHE A 94 -0.62 14.33 0.46
N MET A 95 -1.48 14.87 1.31
CA MET A 95 -1.02 15.51 2.55
C MET A 95 -0.36 14.53 3.51
N ALA A 96 -0.75 13.27 3.45
CA ALA A 96 -0.15 12.21 4.27
C ALA A 96 1.14 11.65 3.64
N GLY A 97 1.54 12.17 2.48
CA GLY A 97 2.78 11.76 1.82
C GLY A 97 2.63 10.65 0.80
N GLY A 98 1.39 10.36 0.37
CA GLY A 98 1.17 9.40 -0.70
C GLY A 98 1.51 10.01 -2.05
N ASP A 99 2.02 9.20 -2.97
CA ASP A 99 2.43 9.64 -4.29
C ASP A 99 1.29 9.62 -5.30
N ASP A 100 0.32 8.75 -5.09
CA ASP A 100 -0.82 8.60 -5.99
C ASP A 100 -1.89 7.75 -5.31
N TYR A 101 -3.01 7.56 -5.98
CA TYR A 101 -4.08 6.73 -5.44
C TYR A 101 -4.81 5.99 -6.56
N LEU A 102 -5.42 4.85 -6.20
CA LEU A 102 -6.27 4.06 -7.09
C LEU A 102 -7.64 3.89 -6.44
N THR A 103 -8.67 3.92 -7.28
CA THR A 103 -10.03 3.59 -6.84
C THR A 103 -10.23 2.08 -6.87
N LYS A 104 -10.80 1.55 -5.82
CA LYS A 104 -11.10 0.12 -5.74
C LYS A 104 -12.18 -0.29 -6.72
#